data_a43eeab6f8ab22db47fe56d107957602
#
_entry.id   a43eeab6f8ab22db47fe56d107957602
#
_cell.length_a   1.000
_cell.length_b   1.000
_cell.length_c   1.000
_cell.angle_alpha   90.00
_cell.angle_beta   90.00
_cell.angle_gamma   90.00
#
_symmetry.space_group_name_H-M   'P 1'
#
loop_
_entity.id
_entity.type
_entity.pdbx_description
1 polymer ?
#
loop_
_entity_poly.entity_id
_entity_poly.type
_entity_poly.pdbx_seq_one_letter_code
_entity_poly.pdbx_strand_id
1 'polypeptide(L)'
;MDSCVTAAEAIQVHGAGRVGLFHASYGQRTEAREARAFSEIAKFYGIEQKLAVRLDYLRAIGGSALTDEKIAVPENELGAPGPEGSAIPVTYVPFRNAHFLSIAVSWAEAIGASEIYIGAVAEDSSGYPDCRPEYYEAFQELIRRGTKPETKIEIVTPVIGLKKSEIIRRGIELGAPLHLTWSCYQGGELACGVCDSCLLRLRAFAESGIPDPIAYRSMARANAAE
;
A
#
# COMPACT_ATOMS: atom_id res chain seq x y z
N MET A 1 1.91 -1.44 -5.02
CA MET A 1 2.03 -2.78 -5.62
C MET A 1 1.16 -3.77 -4.84
N ASP A 2 1.42 -3.98 -3.59
CA ASP A 2 0.74 -4.97 -2.74
C ASP A 2 -0.79 -4.81 -2.74
N SER A 3 -1.29 -3.58 -2.56
CA SER A 3 -2.72 -3.28 -2.63
C SER A 3 -3.35 -3.55 -4.01
N CYS A 4 -2.59 -3.45 -5.11
CA CYS A 4 -3.08 -3.76 -6.45
C CYS A 4 -3.28 -5.28 -6.62
N VAL A 5 -2.34 -6.09 -6.11
CA VAL A 5 -2.46 -7.56 -6.11
C VAL A 5 -3.61 -7.99 -5.21
N THR A 6 -3.75 -7.37 -4.02
CA THR A 6 -4.88 -7.60 -3.12
C THR A 6 -6.24 -7.27 -3.77
N ALA A 7 -6.31 -6.18 -4.54
CA ALA A 7 -7.52 -5.86 -5.30
C ALA A 7 -7.81 -6.92 -6.38
N ALA A 8 -6.77 -7.42 -7.06
CA ALA A 8 -6.92 -8.50 -8.03
C ALA A 8 -7.43 -9.80 -7.37
N GLU A 9 -6.98 -10.14 -6.15
CA GLU A 9 -7.49 -11.26 -5.36
C GLU A 9 -9.00 -11.08 -5.06
N ALA A 10 -9.40 -9.92 -4.55
CA ALA A 10 -10.80 -9.64 -4.27
C ALA A 10 -11.66 -9.75 -5.54
N ILE A 11 -11.16 -9.24 -6.68
CA ILE A 11 -11.86 -9.32 -7.97
C ILE A 11 -11.96 -10.76 -8.46
N GLN A 12 -10.92 -11.57 -8.28
CA GLN A 12 -10.93 -13.00 -8.64
C GLN A 12 -11.99 -13.77 -7.85
N VAL A 13 -12.16 -13.43 -6.56
CA VAL A 13 -13.13 -14.11 -5.68
C VAL A 13 -14.57 -13.63 -5.93
N HIS A 14 -14.78 -12.33 -6.05
CA HIS A 14 -16.11 -11.73 -6.01
C HIS A 14 -16.61 -11.20 -7.35
N GLY A 15 -15.72 -11.01 -8.33
CA GLY A 15 -16.00 -10.28 -9.57
C GLY A 15 -15.96 -8.75 -9.37
N ALA A 16 -15.49 -8.03 -10.39
CA ALA A 16 -15.27 -6.56 -10.33
C ALA A 16 -16.54 -5.77 -9.93
N GLY A 17 -17.73 -6.21 -10.33
CA GLY A 17 -19.00 -5.54 -10.01
C GLY A 17 -19.38 -5.59 -8.52
N ARG A 18 -18.71 -6.40 -7.70
CA ARG A 18 -18.95 -6.50 -6.24
C ARG A 18 -17.77 -6.01 -5.40
N VAL A 19 -16.77 -5.40 -6.02
CA VAL A 19 -15.62 -4.85 -5.35
C VAL A 19 -15.67 -3.33 -5.35
N GLY A 20 -15.50 -2.71 -4.19
CA GLY A 20 -15.28 -1.28 -4.03
C GLY A 20 -13.80 -0.99 -3.76
N LEU A 21 -13.25 0.08 -4.34
CA LEU A 21 -11.89 0.51 -4.09
C LEU A 21 -11.83 1.73 -3.17
N PHE A 22 -10.98 1.64 -2.15
CA PHE A 22 -10.72 2.70 -1.19
C PHE A 22 -9.32 3.28 -1.37
N HIS A 23 -9.21 4.61 -1.34
CA HIS A 23 -7.94 5.34 -1.32
C HIS A 23 -7.98 6.46 -0.28
N ALA A 24 -6.87 6.63 0.43
CA ALA A 24 -6.70 7.73 1.37
C ALA A 24 -5.45 8.56 1.03
N SER A 25 -5.64 9.85 0.84
CA SER A 25 -4.59 10.86 0.81
C SER A 25 -4.41 11.42 2.22
N TYR A 26 -3.17 11.48 2.71
CA TYR A 26 -2.87 11.92 4.08
C TYR A 26 -1.73 12.94 4.14
N GLY A 27 -1.54 13.67 3.04
CA GLY A 27 -0.47 14.66 2.90
C GLY A 27 0.90 14.01 2.64
N GLN A 28 0.94 12.78 2.14
CA GLN A 28 2.17 12.13 1.73
C GLN A 28 2.77 12.78 0.49
N ARG A 29 4.11 12.74 0.38
CA ARG A 29 4.89 13.33 -0.73
C ARG A 29 4.44 12.86 -2.12
N THR A 30 3.84 11.69 -2.21
CA THR A 30 3.43 10.99 -3.43
C THR A 30 1.93 11.03 -3.69
N GLU A 31 1.18 11.86 -2.94
CA GLU A 31 -0.27 11.94 -2.97
C GLU A 31 -0.85 11.95 -4.40
N ALA A 32 -0.38 12.88 -5.23
CA ALA A 32 -0.88 13.01 -6.61
C ALA A 32 -0.61 11.76 -7.46
N ARG A 33 0.57 11.14 -7.29
CA ARG A 33 0.95 9.94 -8.05
C ARG A 33 0.19 8.70 -7.60
N GLU A 34 -0.06 8.57 -6.30
CA GLU A 34 -0.86 7.48 -5.75
C GLU A 34 -2.35 7.61 -6.12
N ALA A 35 -2.91 8.83 -6.06
CA ALA A 35 -4.28 9.09 -6.51
C ALA A 35 -4.48 8.79 -8.00
N ARG A 36 -3.47 9.10 -8.84
CA ARG A 36 -3.46 8.73 -10.25
C ARG A 36 -3.43 7.22 -10.42
N ALA A 37 -2.54 6.50 -9.73
CA ALA A 37 -2.47 5.04 -9.77
C ALA A 37 -3.81 4.40 -9.35
N PHE A 38 -4.44 4.89 -8.28
CA PHE A 38 -5.77 4.45 -7.85
C PHE A 38 -6.83 4.62 -8.95
N SER A 39 -6.86 5.77 -9.59
CA SER A 39 -7.83 6.06 -10.66
C SER A 39 -7.60 5.19 -11.90
N GLU A 40 -6.35 4.98 -12.29
CA GLU A 40 -5.98 4.15 -13.44
C GLU A 40 -6.27 2.67 -13.18
N ILE A 41 -5.99 2.14 -11.97
CA ILE A 41 -6.33 0.77 -11.57
C ILE A 41 -7.85 0.56 -11.54
N ALA A 42 -8.61 1.50 -10.97
CA ALA A 42 -10.05 1.44 -10.95
C ALA A 42 -10.64 1.38 -12.37
N LYS A 43 -10.09 2.20 -13.28
CA LYS A 43 -10.48 2.21 -14.71
C LYS A 43 -10.13 0.90 -15.40
N PHE A 44 -8.94 0.33 -15.13
CA PHE A 44 -8.50 -0.93 -15.72
C PHE A 44 -9.49 -2.07 -15.41
N TYR A 45 -9.98 -2.15 -14.17
CA TYR A 45 -10.93 -3.17 -13.75
C TYR A 45 -12.41 -2.80 -13.99
N GLY A 46 -12.69 -1.59 -14.47
CA GLY A 46 -14.08 -1.10 -14.66
C GLY A 46 -14.84 -0.93 -13.34
N ILE A 47 -14.15 -0.64 -12.24
CA ILE A 47 -14.78 -0.49 -10.91
C ILE A 47 -15.35 0.93 -10.77
N GLU A 48 -16.67 1.01 -10.58
CA GLU A 48 -17.38 2.27 -10.36
C GLU A 48 -17.47 2.65 -8.87
N GLN A 49 -17.63 1.64 -7.99
CA GLN A 49 -17.74 1.83 -6.55
C GLN A 49 -16.37 2.23 -5.96
N LYS A 50 -16.19 3.52 -5.68
CA LYS A 50 -14.92 4.09 -5.21
C LYS A 50 -15.14 5.07 -4.09
N LEU A 51 -14.25 5.03 -3.10
CA LEU A 51 -14.16 6.03 -2.04
C LEU A 51 -12.73 6.57 -1.99
N ALA A 52 -12.55 7.86 -2.23
CA ALA A 52 -11.31 8.58 -2.03
C ALA A 52 -11.49 9.63 -0.93
N VAL A 53 -10.65 9.62 0.09
CA VAL A 53 -10.75 10.53 1.23
C VAL A 53 -9.44 11.26 1.48
N ARG A 54 -9.51 12.39 2.17
CA ARG A 54 -8.35 13.17 2.64
C ARG A 54 -8.26 13.12 4.16
N LEU A 55 -7.09 12.78 4.67
CA LEU A 55 -6.76 12.68 6.09
C LEU A 55 -5.62 13.66 6.44
N ASP A 56 -5.81 14.93 6.09
CA ASP A 56 -4.75 15.96 6.17
C ASP A 56 -4.21 16.15 7.61
N TYR A 57 -4.98 15.78 8.61
CA TYR A 57 -4.55 15.80 10.01
C TYR A 57 -3.38 14.85 10.30
N LEU A 58 -3.17 13.78 9.54
CA LEU A 58 -2.01 12.90 9.72
C LEU A 58 -0.70 13.62 9.37
N ARG A 59 -0.72 14.53 8.42
CA ARG A 59 0.41 15.44 8.16
C ARG A 59 0.64 16.40 9.33
N ALA A 60 -0.42 16.93 9.93
CA ALA A 60 -0.32 17.82 11.08
C ALA A 60 0.19 17.12 12.34
N ILE A 61 -0.11 15.83 12.52
CA ILE A 61 0.45 15.00 13.60
C ILE A 61 1.97 14.86 13.41
N GLY A 62 2.43 14.70 12.17
CA GLY A 62 3.86 14.63 11.86
C GLY A 62 4.52 13.28 12.22
N GLY A 63 5.83 13.33 12.43
CA GLY A 63 6.61 12.18 12.91
C GLY A 63 7.02 11.17 11.84
N SER A 64 6.83 11.48 10.54
CA SER A 64 7.21 10.59 9.45
C SER A 64 7.85 11.34 8.28
N ALA A 65 8.90 10.77 7.70
CA ALA A 65 9.51 11.27 6.47
C ALA A 65 8.56 11.26 5.25
N LEU A 66 7.45 10.54 5.33
CA LEU A 66 6.45 10.52 4.25
C LEU A 66 5.56 11.75 4.26
N THR A 67 5.34 12.39 5.41
CA THR A 67 4.43 13.52 5.59
C THR A 67 5.13 14.82 5.97
N ASP A 68 6.38 14.76 6.46
CA ASP A 68 7.19 15.94 6.81
C ASP A 68 8.40 16.05 5.88
N GLU A 69 8.45 17.11 5.08
CA GLU A 69 9.55 17.37 4.14
C GLU A 69 10.88 17.72 4.82
N LYS A 70 10.86 18.09 6.11
CA LYS A 70 12.06 18.36 6.89
C LYS A 70 12.80 17.07 7.29
N ILE A 71 12.12 15.93 7.28
CA ILE A 71 12.70 14.62 7.57
C ILE A 71 13.10 13.98 6.25
N ALA A 72 14.40 13.74 6.04
CA ALA A 72 14.87 13.11 4.79
C ALA A 72 14.36 11.66 4.67
N VAL A 73 13.97 11.28 3.46
CA VAL A 73 13.73 9.86 3.13
C VAL A 73 15.09 9.20 2.93
N PRO A 74 15.45 8.11 3.65
CA PRO A 74 16.70 7.41 3.47
C PRO A 74 16.88 6.89 2.04
N GLU A 75 18.11 6.95 1.54
CA GLU A 75 18.49 6.51 0.19
C GLU A 75 19.60 5.47 0.25
N ASN A 76 19.47 4.38 -0.51
CA ASN A 76 20.44 3.27 -0.56
C ASN A 76 20.68 2.54 0.77
N GLU A 77 19.77 2.65 1.71
CA GLU A 77 19.84 2.07 3.04
C GLU A 77 18.59 1.22 3.33
N LEU A 78 18.59 -0.03 2.89
CA LEU A 78 17.50 -0.96 3.21
C LEU A 78 17.41 -1.19 4.72
N GLY A 79 16.25 -0.92 5.30
CA GLY A 79 16.00 -1.11 6.73
C GLY A 79 16.75 -0.10 7.61
N ALA A 80 17.01 1.11 7.09
CA ALA A 80 17.61 2.18 7.89
C ALA A 80 16.84 2.35 9.21
N PRO A 81 17.54 2.31 10.36
CA PRO A 81 16.89 2.44 11.66
C PRO A 81 16.19 3.79 11.77
N GLY A 82 15.11 3.81 12.52
CA GLY A 82 14.45 5.03 12.92
C GLY A 82 15.28 5.89 13.87
N PRO A 83 14.74 7.04 14.30
CA PRO A 83 15.41 7.91 15.26
C PRO A 83 15.89 7.14 16.49
N GLU A 84 17.06 7.52 17.04
CA GLU A 84 17.67 6.93 18.25
C GLU A 84 17.92 5.41 18.18
N GLY A 85 18.08 4.85 16.95
CA GLY A 85 18.30 3.41 16.76
C GLY A 85 17.05 2.56 16.88
N SER A 86 15.86 3.16 16.81
CA SER A 86 14.60 2.44 16.76
C SER A 86 14.54 1.46 15.58
N ALA A 87 14.03 0.25 15.84
CA ALA A 87 13.76 -0.74 14.78
C ALA A 87 12.61 -0.30 13.84
N ILE A 88 11.86 0.76 14.19
CA ILE A 88 10.77 1.30 13.38
C ILE A 88 11.34 2.39 12.47
N PRO A 89 11.22 2.27 11.13
CA PRO A 89 11.76 3.22 10.17
C PRO A 89 11.16 4.61 10.31
N VAL A 90 11.92 5.64 9.97
CA VAL A 90 11.48 7.04 9.94
C VAL A 90 10.32 7.30 8.94
N THR A 91 10.08 6.37 8.01
CA THR A 91 8.96 6.40 7.05
C THR A 91 7.64 5.87 7.62
N TYR A 92 7.65 5.33 8.84
CA TYR A 92 6.40 4.93 9.52
C TYR A 92 5.54 6.15 9.81
N VAL A 93 4.30 6.14 9.36
CA VAL A 93 3.29 7.14 9.73
C VAL A 93 2.52 6.58 10.93
N PRO A 94 2.60 7.21 12.12
CA PRO A 94 2.06 6.65 13.35
C PRO A 94 0.60 6.22 13.21
N PHE A 95 0.35 4.92 13.44
CA PHE A 95 -0.98 4.32 13.51
C PHE A 95 -1.86 4.51 12.25
N ARG A 96 -1.24 4.73 11.07
CA ARG A 96 -1.94 5.08 9.84
C ARG A 96 -2.97 4.03 9.41
N ASN A 97 -2.64 2.74 9.51
CA ASN A 97 -3.53 1.67 9.08
C ASN A 97 -4.82 1.60 9.92
N ALA A 98 -4.80 2.06 11.18
CA ALA A 98 -6.02 2.16 11.99
C ALA A 98 -7.00 3.20 11.41
N HIS A 99 -6.49 4.35 10.96
CA HIS A 99 -7.33 5.36 10.32
C HIS A 99 -7.95 4.83 9.03
N PHE A 100 -7.16 4.13 8.21
CA PHE A 100 -7.65 3.53 6.98
C PHE A 100 -8.71 2.46 7.25
N LEU A 101 -8.46 1.56 8.17
CA LEU A 101 -9.41 0.52 8.54
C LEU A 101 -10.69 1.09 9.15
N SER A 102 -10.60 2.11 10.01
CA SER A 102 -11.79 2.75 10.60
C SER A 102 -12.72 3.33 9.54
N ILE A 103 -12.17 3.98 8.51
CA ILE A 103 -12.96 4.51 7.38
C ILE A 103 -13.50 3.37 6.53
N ALA A 104 -12.67 2.38 6.23
CA ALA A 104 -13.08 1.23 5.45
C ALA A 104 -14.22 0.45 6.12
N VAL A 105 -14.18 0.27 7.43
CA VAL A 105 -15.27 -0.36 8.22
C VAL A 105 -16.54 0.47 8.14
N SER A 106 -16.45 1.78 8.36
CA SER A 106 -17.62 2.68 8.25
C SER A 106 -18.24 2.64 6.87
N TRP A 107 -17.41 2.61 5.83
CA TRP A 107 -17.88 2.52 4.45
C TRP A 107 -18.47 1.15 4.14
N ALA A 108 -17.80 0.06 4.54
CA ALA A 108 -18.28 -1.31 4.37
C ALA A 108 -19.65 -1.52 5.01
N GLU A 109 -19.83 -1.03 6.25
CA GLU A 109 -21.12 -1.09 6.94
C GLU A 109 -22.22 -0.29 6.20
N ALA A 110 -21.86 0.88 5.66
CA ALA A 110 -22.81 1.73 4.92
C ALA A 110 -23.28 1.12 3.60
N ILE A 111 -22.39 0.41 2.90
CA ILE A 111 -22.70 -0.21 1.58
C ILE A 111 -23.08 -1.70 1.68
N GLY A 112 -23.07 -2.28 2.89
CA GLY A 112 -23.37 -3.69 3.12
C GLY A 112 -22.27 -4.66 2.63
N ALA A 113 -21.00 -4.23 2.61
CA ALA A 113 -19.90 -5.11 2.27
C ALA A 113 -19.54 -6.01 3.47
N SER A 114 -19.19 -7.26 3.18
CA SER A 114 -18.85 -8.27 4.20
C SER A 114 -17.37 -8.48 4.41
N GLU A 115 -16.51 -7.92 3.55
CA GLU A 115 -15.07 -8.13 3.61
C GLU A 115 -14.30 -6.84 3.30
N ILE A 116 -13.18 -6.64 3.99
CA ILE A 116 -12.23 -5.57 3.75
C ILE A 116 -10.87 -6.19 3.43
N TYR A 117 -10.45 -6.07 2.18
CA TYR A 117 -9.15 -6.55 1.73
C TYR A 117 -8.08 -5.47 1.93
N ILE A 118 -6.98 -5.82 2.59
CA ILE A 118 -5.85 -4.92 2.80
C ILE A 118 -4.52 -5.57 2.39
N GLY A 119 -3.73 -4.85 1.59
CA GLY A 119 -2.43 -5.29 1.09
C GLY A 119 -1.29 -5.07 2.08
N ALA A 120 -1.48 -5.47 3.33
CA ALA A 120 -0.42 -5.44 4.32
C ALA A 120 0.53 -6.62 4.13
N VAL A 121 1.82 -6.38 4.38
CA VAL A 121 2.89 -7.37 4.29
C VAL A 121 3.69 -7.33 5.58
N ALA A 122 3.79 -8.46 6.27
CA ALA A 122 4.59 -8.60 7.49
C ALA A 122 6.04 -8.97 7.15
N GLU A 123 6.22 -9.88 6.20
CA GLU A 123 7.53 -10.25 5.67
C GLU A 123 8.01 -9.24 4.63
N ASP A 124 9.32 -9.09 4.46
CA ASP A 124 9.94 -8.12 3.53
C ASP A 124 9.35 -6.70 3.63
N SER A 125 8.80 -6.36 4.79
CA SER A 125 8.22 -5.06 5.07
C SER A 125 9.24 -4.15 5.73
N SER A 126 8.91 -2.87 5.78
CA SER A 126 9.72 -1.87 6.47
C SER A 126 9.63 -1.97 8.02
N GLY A 127 9.05 -3.05 8.60
CA GLY A 127 8.96 -3.25 10.05
C GLY A 127 7.86 -2.44 10.73
N TYR A 128 6.83 -2.02 10.02
CA TYR A 128 5.73 -1.23 10.59
C TYR A 128 4.88 -2.07 11.56
N PRO A 129 4.64 -1.58 12.79
CA PRO A 129 3.90 -2.33 13.82
C PRO A 129 2.44 -2.59 13.42
N ASP A 130 1.83 -1.73 12.63
CA ASP A 130 0.46 -1.84 12.13
C ASP A 130 0.33 -2.65 10.83
N CYS A 131 1.36 -3.46 10.49
CA CYS A 131 1.34 -4.44 9.41
C CYS A 131 1.45 -5.89 9.90
N ARG A 132 1.45 -6.13 11.22
CA ARG A 132 1.60 -7.46 11.82
C ARG A 132 0.27 -8.21 11.87
N PRO A 133 0.26 -9.55 11.78
CA PRO A 133 -0.96 -10.35 11.87
C PRO A 133 -1.79 -10.07 13.12
N GLU A 134 -1.15 -10.02 14.30
CA GLU A 134 -1.81 -9.76 15.59
C GLU A 134 -2.52 -8.40 15.66
N TYR A 135 -2.04 -7.41 14.86
CA TYR A 135 -2.71 -6.12 14.74
C TYR A 135 -4.08 -6.26 14.06
N TYR A 136 -4.16 -7.05 12.99
CA TYR A 136 -5.42 -7.29 12.26
C TYR A 136 -6.39 -8.16 13.06
N GLU A 137 -5.91 -9.12 13.83
CA GLU A 137 -6.72 -9.92 14.77
C GLU A 137 -7.38 -9.02 15.82
N ALA A 138 -6.61 -8.12 16.43
CA ALA A 138 -7.13 -7.16 17.40
C ALA A 138 -8.15 -6.20 16.78
N PHE A 139 -7.87 -5.72 15.53
CA PHE A 139 -8.78 -4.83 14.83
C PHE A 139 -10.06 -5.55 14.41
N GLN A 140 -10.00 -6.83 14.04
CA GLN A 140 -11.16 -7.67 13.76
C GLN A 140 -12.09 -7.78 14.99
N GLU A 141 -11.53 -7.91 16.17
CA GLU A 141 -12.32 -7.93 17.40
C GLU A 141 -12.96 -6.56 17.69
N LEU A 142 -12.24 -5.46 17.38
CA LEU A 142 -12.81 -4.12 17.47
C LEU A 142 -14.03 -3.97 16.55
N ILE A 143 -13.95 -4.47 15.30
CA ILE A 143 -15.07 -4.44 14.34
C ILE A 143 -16.29 -5.16 14.92
N ARG A 144 -16.10 -6.39 15.45
CA ARG A 144 -17.21 -7.18 16.01
C ARG A 144 -17.93 -6.49 17.17
N ARG A 145 -17.20 -5.69 17.96
CA ARG A 145 -17.75 -4.97 19.11
C ARG A 145 -18.27 -3.57 18.78
N GLY A 146 -17.77 -2.98 17.72
CA GLY A 146 -17.98 -1.57 17.39
C GLY A 146 -18.96 -1.30 16.25
N THR A 147 -19.47 -2.35 15.59
CA THR A 147 -20.45 -2.23 14.50
C THR A 147 -21.84 -2.69 14.98
N LYS A 148 -22.87 -2.52 14.12
CA LYS A 148 -24.22 -2.98 14.44
C LYS A 148 -24.26 -4.49 14.65
N PRO A 149 -25.17 -5.03 15.47
CA PRO A 149 -25.23 -6.47 15.78
C PRO A 149 -25.38 -7.38 14.55
N GLU A 150 -26.05 -6.91 13.50
CA GLU A 150 -26.23 -7.63 12.25
C GLU A 150 -25.05 -7.51 11.27
N THR A 151 -24.16 -6.55 11.50
CA THR A 151 -23.00 -6.32 10.64
C THR A 151 -21.96 -7.43 10.80
N LYS A 152 -21.58 -8.04 9.68
CA LYS A 152 -20.50 -9.03 9.62
C LYS A 152 -19.48 -8.55 8.60
N ILE A 153 -18.38 -8.03 9.10
CA ILE A 153 -17.26 -7.55 8.27
C ILE A 153 -16.01 -8.31 8.71
N GLU A 154 -15.31 -8.91 7.75
CA GLU A 154 -14.05 -9.61 7.96
C GLU A 154 -12.89 -8.85 7.30
N ILE A 155 -11.75 -8.77 7.98
CA ILE A 155 -10.50 -8.26 7.42
C ILE A 155 -9.79 -9.42 6.73
N VAL A 156 -9.50 -9.25 5.46
CA VAL A 156 -8.77 -10.22 4.63
C VAL A 156 -7.40 -9.64 4.27
N THR A 157 -6.35 -10.35 4.66
CA THR A 157 -4.94 -9.96 4.44
C THR A 157 -4.23 -10.99 3.54
N PRO A 158 -4.57 -11.09 2.23
CA PRO A 158 -4.21 -12.23 1.40
C PRO A 158 -2.70 -12.34 1.14
N VAL A 159 -1.96 -11.26 1.32
CA VAL A 159 -0.52 -11.18 1.03
C VAL A 159 0.35 -11.01 2.29
N ILE A 160 -0.22 -11.09 3.49
CA ILE A 160 0.46 -10.71 4.73
C ILE A 160 1.70 -11.57 5.03
N GLY A 161 1.64 -12.86 4.73
CA GLY A 161 2.75 -13.82 4.94
C GLY A 161 3.57 -14.10 3.68
N LEU A 162 3.36 -13.35 2.59
CA LEU A 162 4.08 -13.55 1.33
C LEU A 162 5.31 -12.66 1.24
N LYS A 163 6.38 -13.19 0.65
CA LYS A 163 7.52 -12.38 0.20
C LYS A 163 7.10 -11.48 -0.96
N LYS A 164 7.75 -10.36 -1.13
CA LYS A 164 7.42 -9.43 -2.23
C LYS A 164 7.56 -10.06 -3.62
N SER A 165 8.50 -10.98 -3.81
CA SER A 165 8.65 -11.74 -5.06
C SER A 165 7.49 -12.70 -5.32
N GLU A 166 6.91 -13.28 -4.27
CA GLU A 166 5.72 -14.12 -4.37
C GLU A 166 4.47 -13.30 -4.70
N ILE A 167 4.35 -12.10 -4.09
CA ILE A 167 3.28 -11.14 -4.41
C ILE A 167 3.33 -10.75 -5.89
N ILE A 168 4.53 -10.53 -6.46
CA ILE A 168 4.68 -10.20 -7.89
C ILE A 168 4.20 -11.37 -8.75
N ARG A 169 4.65 -12.61 -8.48
CA ARG A 169 4.22 -13.79 -9.22
C ARG A 169 2.70 -13.94 -9.16
N ARG A 170 2.15 -13.81 -7.96
CA ARG A 170 0.70 -13.86 -7.76
C ARG A 170 -0.03 -12.76 -8.53
N GLY A 171 0.51 -11.54 -8.55
CA GLY A 171 -0.05 -10.44 -9.35
C GLY A 171 -0.05 -10.74 -10.85
N ILE A 172 0.99 -11.37 -11.38
CA ILE A 172 1.06 -11.80 -12.79
C ILE A 172 0.00 -12.88 -13.08
N GLU A 173 -0.12 -13.90 -12.22
CA GLU A 173 -1.14 -14.95 -12.35
C GLU A 173 -2.57 -14.38 -12.40
N LEU A 174 -2.84 -13.35 -11.61
CA LEU A 174 -4.13 -12.66 -11.54
C LEU A 174 -4.33 -11.59 -12.62
N GLY A 175 -3.34 -11.34 -13.47
CA GLY A 175 -3.39 -10.27 -14.46
C GLY A 175 -3.45 -8.87 -13.84
N ALA A 176 -2.87 -8.70 -12.64
CA ALA A 176 -2.85 -7.40 -11.97
C ALA A 176 -2.03 -6.37 -12.76
N PRO A 177 -2.52 -5.13 -12.93
CA PRO A 177 -1.85 -4.10 -13.72
C PRO A 177 -0.65 -3.48 -12.98
N LEU A 178 0.41 -4.27 -12.76
CA LEU A 178 1.59 -3.86 -12.00
C LEU A 178 2.29 -2.62 -12.58
N HIS A 179 2.13 -2.36 -13.87
CA HIS A 179 2.62 -1.16 -14.56
C HIS A 179 1.91 0.13 -14.15
N LEU A 180 0.71 0.06 -13.59
CA LEU A 180 -0.04 1.21 -13.06
C LEU A 180 0.30 1.51 -11.59
N THR A 181 1.03 0.62 -10.91
CA THR A 181 1.33 0.76 -9.48
C THR A 181 2.46 1.74 -9.21
N TRP A 182 2.40 2.37 -8.04
CA TRP A 182 3.45 3.24 -7.55
C TRP A 182 3.89 2.82 -6.14
N SER A 183 5.18 2.73 -5.91
CA SER A 183 5.76 2.37 -4.61
C SER A 183 6.77 3.39 -4.11
N CYS A 184 7.38 4.18 -5.00
CA CYS A 184 8.42 5.15 -4.64
C CYS A 184 7.92 6.14 -3.58
N TYR A 185 8.75 6.47 -2.59
CA TYR A 185 8.46 7.47 -1.56
C TYR A 185 8.68 8.91 -2.04
N GLN A 186 9.26 9.09 -3.22
CA GLN A 186 9.45 10.40 -3.84
C GLN A 186 8.43 10.61 -4.97
N GLY A 187 7.90 11.83 -5.07
CA GLY A 187 7.03 12.24 -6.15
C GLY A 187 7.81 12.39 -7.48
N GLY A 188 7.09 12.35 -8.59
CA GLY A 188 7.61 12.54 -9.94
C GLY A 188 7.06 11.52 -10.92
N GLU A 189 7.42 11.68 -12.20
CA GLU A 189 7.01 10.78 -13.29
C GLU A 189 7.81 9.47 -13.29
N LEU A 190 9.07 9.50 -12.84
CA LEU A 190 9.96 8.35 -12.75
C LEU A 190 10.22 8.03 -11.27
N ALA A 191 10.20 6.75 -10.91
CA ALA A 191 10.58 6.30 -9.59
C ALA A 191 12.07 6.60 -9.30
N CYS A 192 12.44 6.93 -8.05
CA CYS A 192 13.83 7.34 -7.75
C CYS A 192 14.83 6.19 -7.90
N GLY A 193 14.44 4.95 -7.62
CA GLY A 193 15.31 3.76 -7.67
C GLY A 193 16.19 3.57 -6.44
N VAL A 194 16.17 4.48 -5.48
CA VAL A 194 17.12 4.51 -4.35
C VAL A 194 16.49 4.54 -2.95
N CYS A 195 15.20 4.86 -2.82
CA CYS A 195 14.52 4.76 -1.54
C CYS A 195 14.19 3.30 -1.20
N ASP A 196 13.99 3.00 0.07
CA ASP A 196 13.69 1.66 0.61
C ASP A 196 12.64 0.93 -0.24
N SER A 197 11.51 1.59 -0.49
CA SER A 197 10.42 0.99 -1.25
C SER A 197 10.81 0.67 -2.72
N CYS A 198 11.65 1.49 -3.35
CA CYS A 198 12.19 1.19 -4.67
C CYS A 198 13.17 0.02 -4.64
N LEU A 199 14.07 -0.02 -3.64
CA LEU A 199 15.03 -1.10 -3.49
C LEU A 199 14.34 -2.45 -3.23
N LEU A 200 13.35 -2.47 -2.34
CA LEU A 200 12.52 -3.66 -2.08
C LEU A 200 11.78 -4.12 -3.33
N ARG A 201 11.20 -3.19 -4.09
CA ARG A 201 10.49 -3.50 -5.32
C ARG A 201 11.43 -4.06 -6.39
N LEU A 202 12.56 -3.41 -6.66
CA LEU A 202 13.55 -3.87 -7.65
C LEU A 202 14.09 -5.25 -7.30
N ARG A 203 14.43 -5.49 -6.01
CA ARG A 203 14.85 -6.80 -5.52
C ARG A 203 13.79 -7.86 -5.77
N ALA A 204 12.54 -7.57 -5.44
CA ALA A 204 11.43 -8.51 -5.60
C ALA A 204 11.16 -8.87 -7.06
N PHE A 205 11.23 -7.91 -7.99
CA PHE A 205 11.13 -8.19 -9.43
C PHE A 205 12.30 -9.02 -9.92
N ALA A 206 13.54 -8.71 -9.51
CA ALA A 206 14.72 -9.52 -9.85
C ALA A 206 14.59 -10.97 -9.35
N GLU A 207 14.18 -11.18 -8.09
CA GLU A 207 13.95 -12.50 -7.50
C GLU A 207 12.77 -13.26 -8.14
N SER A 208 11.80 -12.55 -8.68
CA SER A 208 10.69 -13.17 -9.42
C SER A 208 11.08 -13.60 -10.84
N GLY A 209 12.22 -13.12 -11.35
CA GLY A 209 12.66 -13.35 -12.74
C GLY A 209 11.86 -12.53 -13.77
N ILE A 210 11.14 -11.50 -13.34
CA ILE A 210 10.26 -10.68 -14.18
C ILE A 210 10.80 -9.24 -14.18
N PRO A 211 10.94 -8.56 -15.33
CA PRO A 211 11.34 -7.16 -15.37
C PRO A 211 10.27 -6.26 -14.75
N ASP A 212 10.69 -5.28 -13.95
CA ASP A 212 9.76 -4.30 -13.39
C ASP A 212 9.20 -3.41 -14.51
N PRO A 213 7.87 -3.33 -14.67
CA PRO A 213 7.24 -2.58 -15.76
C PRO A 213 7.25 -1.06 -15.59
N ILE A 214 7.76 -0.51 -14.47
CA ILE A 214 7.83 0.95 -14.28
C ILE A 214 9.24 1.49 -14.58
N ALA A 215 9.32 2.77 -14.92
CA ALA A 215 10.59 3.43 -15.22
C ALA A 215 11.22 4.07 -13.97
N TYR A 216 12.56 4.08 -13.93
CA TYR A 216 13.36 4.61 -12.84
C TYR A 216 14.33 5.71 -13.31
N ARG A 217 14.53 6.74 -12.47
CA ARG A 217 15.50 7.84 -12.76
C ARG A 217 16.95 7.36 -12.82
N SER A 218 17.31 6.39 -12.00
CA SER A 218 18.66 5.81 -11.97
C SER A 218 19.01 5.09 -13.28
N MET A 219 18.08 4.34 -13.84
CA MET A 219 18.27 3.66 -15.14
C MET A 219 18.30 4.63 -16.32
N ALA A 220 17.49 5.70 -16.27
CA ALA A 220 17.50 6.73 -17.32
C ALA A 220 18.85 7.49 -17.39
N ARG A 221 19.54 7.66 -16.25
CA ARG A 221 20.89 8.26 -16.23
C ARG A 221 21.98 7.35 -16.77
N ALA A 222 21.87 6.03 -16.56
CA ALA A 222 22.81 5.07 -17.13
C ALA A 222 22.73 5.03 -18.65
N ASN A 223 21.50 5.00 -19.21
CA ASN A 223 21.28 4.98 -20.67
C ASN A 223 21.59 6.33 -21.37
N ALA A 224 21.72 7.44 -20.66
CA ALA A 224 22.08 8.74 -21.22
C ALA A 224 23.60 9.00 -21.17
N ALA A 225 24.38 8.11 -20.56
CA ALA A 225 25.83 8.19 -20.43
C ALA A 225 26.58 7.23 -21.40
N GLU A 226 25.85 6.45 -22.18
CA GLU A 226 26.31 5.65 -23.33
C GLU A 226 26.05 6.42 -24.65
#